data_bb8974b4086de9d5d0815e9dfa24cf59
#
_entry.id   bb8974b4086de9d5d0815e9dfa24cf59
#
_cell.length_a   1.000
_cell.length_b   1.000
_cell.length_c   1.000
_cell.angle_alpha   90.00
_cell.angle_beta   90.00
_cell.angle_gamma   90.00
#
_symmetry.space_group_name_H-M   'P 1'
#
loop_
_entity.id
_entity.type
_entity.pdbx_description
1 polymer ?
#
loop_
_entity_poly.entity_id
_entity_poly.type
_entity_poly.pdbx_seq_one_letter_code
_entity_poly.pdbx_strand_id
1 'polypeptide(L)'
;MDILMWLWKYFCSNRYSTTVVQTNAFQVPQIVSCLPKMCCSKREIQTRLQREIQDLLRCQLPYAALRSFNPNRFQCDFAIIGPAKTPFAGGVFLFSLIYNSRYPAEPPQAFFETPIYHPNVSCLGVVGLDLLLWMWSPEIRMKNILERLVCRLERPDMRCTWNVHATTVFLHNNAEYHSTASEWTRVFAKNRRWPK
;
A
#
# COMPACT_ATOMS: atom_id res chain seq x y z
N MET A 1 11.15 15.24 20.16
CA MET A 1 11.41 14.65 18.83
C MET A 1 11.64 13.17 19.09
N ASP A 2 10.61 12.34 18.74
CA ASP A 2 10.52 10.95 19.19
C ASP A 2 11.68 10.08 18.66
N ILE A 3 12.30 9.34 19.59
CA ILE A 3 13.38 8.36 19.32
C ILE A 3 12.97 7.39 18.20
N LEU A 4 11.67 7.03 18.12
CA LEU A 4 11.13 6.15 17.07
C LEU A 4 11.07 6.82 15.69
N MET A 5 10.79 8.13 15.62
CA MET A 5 10.91 8.92 14.38
C MET A 5 12.37 9.05 13.93
N TRP A 6 13.28 9.18 14.90
CA TRP A 6 14.72 9.19 14.63
C TRP A 6 15.18 7.81 14.16
N LEU A 7 14.77 6.73 14.82
CA LEU A 7 15.02 5.36 14.41
C LEU A 7 14.45 5.05 13.02
N TRP A 8 13.23 5.49 12.72
CA TRP A 8 12.64 5.33 11.40
C TRP A 8 13.46 6.05 10.32
N LYS A 9 13.84 7.32 10.56
CA LYS A 9 14.74 8.06 9.66
C LYS A 9 16.12 7.43 9.57
N TYR A 10 16.67 6.95 10.68
CA TYR A 10 17.97 6.28 10.74
C TYR A 10 17.97 4.98 9.94
N PHE A 11 16.95 4.14 10.10
CA PHE A 11 16.80 2.91 9.32
C PHE A 11 16.51 3.17 7.83
N CYS A 12 15.85 4.25 7.49
CA CYS A 12 15.65 4.65 6.08
C CYS A 12 16.90 5.30 5.48
N SER A 13 17.66 6.07 6.25
CA SER A 13 18.83 6.82 5.73
C SER A 13 20.11 6.00 5.65
N ASN A 14 20.33 5.03 6.56
CA ASN A 14 21.60 4.31 6.67
C ASN A 14 21.71 3.05 5.79
N ARG A 15 20.72 2.75 4.89
CA ARG A 15 20.80 1.61 3.98
C ARG A 15 20.92 1.96 2.49
N TYR A 16 21.17 3.21 2.16
CA TYR A 16 21.60 3.59 0.80
C TYR A 16 23.10 3.91 0.77
N SER A 17 23.91 3.12 1.44
CA SER A 17 25.32 3.01 1.14
C SER A 17 25.49 1.84 0.18
N THR A 18 25.41 2.18 -1.11
CA THR A 18 25.99 1.50 -2.27
C THR A 18 26.54 0.09 -2.03
N THR A 19 25.69 -0.91 -2.13
CA THR A 19 26.05 -2.12 -2.84
C THR A 19 24.80 -2.50 -3.64
N VAL A 20 24.79 -2.10 -4.90
CA VAL A 20 23.87 -2.63 -5.90
C VAL A 20 24.22 -4.12 -6.01
N VAL A 21 23.56 -4.94 -5.18
CA VAL A 21 23.38 -6.32 -5.53
C VAL A 21 22.46 -6.25 -6.74
N GLN A 22 23.05 -6.46 -7.93
CA GLN A 22 22.28 -6.81 -9.11
C GLN A 22 21.58 -8.15 -8.82
N THR A 23 20.48 -8.06 -8.08
CA THR A 23 19.45 -9.09 -8.18
C THR A 23 18.87 -8.90 -9.56
N ASN A 24 19.09 -9.91 -10.40
CA ASN A 24 18.51 -10.04 -11.72
C ASN A 24 17.09 -9.46 -11.69
N ALA A 25 16.94 -8.27 -12.29
CA ALA A 25 15.66 -7.75 -12.64
C ALA A 25 14.94 -8.90 -13.34
N PHE A 26 13.85 -9.38 -12.76
CA PHE A 26 12.89 -10.16 -13.50
C PHE A 26 12.58 -9.31 -14.71
N GLN A 27 13.20 -9.64 -15.84
CA GLN A 27 12.80 -9.14 -17.13
C GLN A 27 11.36 -9.57 -17.31
N VAL A 28 10.46 -8.64 -17.01
CA VAL A 28 9.09 -8.75 -17.49
C VAL A 28 9.23 -8.96 -18.99
N PRO A 29 8.73 -10.08 -19.53
CA PRO A 29 8.85 -10.34 -20.96
C PRO A 29 8.31 -9.12 -21.69
N GLN A 30 9.11 -8.51 -22.56
CA GLN A 30 8.71 -7.41 -23.42
C GLN A 30 7.78 -7.92 -24.53
N ILE A 31 6.64 -8.51 -24.17
CA ILE A 31 5.59 -8.94 -25.11
C ILE A 31 4.52 -7.84 -25.27
N VAL A 32 4.73 -6.65 -24.71
CA VAL A 32 3.74 -5.55 -24.78
C VAL A 32 4.09 -4.52 -25.86
N SER A 33 4.92 -4.85 -26.86
CA SER A 33 5.29 -3.88 -27.90
C SER A 33 4.27 -3.71 -29.04
N CYS A 34 3.13 -4.42 -29.04
CA CYS A 34 2.15 -4.38 -30.14
C CYS A 34 0.71 -4.07 -29.76
N LEU A 35 0.41 -3.73 -28.49
CA LEU A 35 -0.90 -3.19 -28.19
C LEU A 35 -0.92 -1.69 -28.51
N PRO A 36 -1.96 -1.21 -29.22
CA PRO A 36 -2.09 0.23 -29.45
C PRO A 36 -2.02 0.93 -28.09
N LYS A 37 -1.22 2.00 -28.00
CA LYS A 37 -1.11 2.87 -26.82
C LYS A 37 -2.52 3.38 -26.51
N MET A 38 -3.30 2.65 -25.72
CA MET A 38 -4.54 3.14 -25.15
C MET A 38 -4.18 4.13 -24.05
N CYS A 39 -3.79 5.31 -24.48
CA CYS A 39 -3.66 6.44 -23.59
C CYS A 39 -5.08 6.97 -23.39
N CYS A 40 -5.70 6.61 -22.26
CA CYS A 40 -6.99 7.18 -21.88
C CYS A 40 -6.84 8.69 -21.70
N SER A 41 -7.82 9.45 -22.18
CA SER A 41 -7.85 10.89 -21.93
C SER A 41 -7.95 11.15 -20.41
N LYS A 42 -7.44 12.28 -19.97
CA LYS A 42 -7.58 12.71 -18.56
C LYS A 42 -9.03 12.63 -18.06
N ARG A 43 -9.98 12.99 -18.92
CA ARG A 43 -11.41 12.96 -18.62
C ARG A 43 -11.95 11.54 -18.43
N GLU A 44 -11.51 10.59 -19.24
CA GLU A 44 -11.91 9.17 -19.12
C GLU A 44 -11.42 8.55 -17.82
N ILE A 45 -10.16 8.81 -17.45
CA ILE A 45 -9.59 8.37 -16.17
C ILE A 45 -10.40 8.96 -15.00
N GLN A 46 -10.65 10.27 -15.01
CA GLN A 46 -11.46 10.93 -13.98
C GLN A 46 -12.86 10.33 -13.86
N THR A 47 -13.53 10.12 -15.00
CA THR A 47 -14.87 9.53 -15.03
C THR A 47 -14.88 8.11 -14.46
N ARG A 48 -13.87 7.31 -14.79
CA ARG A 48 -13.70 5.97 -14.23
C ARG A 48 -13.49 6.02 -12.73
N LEU A 49 -12.56 6.83 -12.24
CA LEU A 49 -12.28 6.98 -10.81
C LEU A 49 -13.53 7.45 -10.04
N GLN A 50 -14.28 8.39 -10.58
CA GLN A 50 -15.54 8.85 -9.97
C GLN A 50 -16.56 7.72 -9.84
N ARG A 51 -16.71 6.87 -10.87
CA ARG A 51 -17.59 5.69 -10.81
C ARG A 51 -17.14 4.69 -9.76
N GLU A 52 -15.83 4.39 -9.70
CA GLU A 52 -15.27 3.48 -8.71
C GLU A 52 -15.44 4.00 -7.28
N ILE A 53 -15.32 5.32 -7.07
CA ILE A 53 -15.59 5.99 -5.79
C ILE A 53 -17.08 5.85 -5.42
N GLN A 54 -17.99 6.08 -6.36
CA GLN A 54 -19.43 5.93 -6.10
C GLN A 54 -19.77 4.48 -5.73
N ASP A 55 -19.20 3.49 -6.43
CA ASP A 55 -19.39 2.08 -6.13
C ASP A 55 -18.85 1.75 -4.74
N LEU A 56 -17.67 2.29 -4.38
CA LEU A 56 -17.07 2.10 -3.06
C LEU A 56 -17.94 2.68 -1.94
N LEU A 57 -18.48 3.89 -2.13
CA LEU A 57 -19.36 4.55 -1.15
C LEU A 57 -20.67 3.78 -0.95
N ARG A 58 -21.21 3.16 -2.01
CA ARG A 58 -22.38 2.28 -1.91
C ARG A 58 -22.10 0.99 -1.14
N CYS A 59 -20.90 0.43 -1.32
CA CYS A 59 -20.49 -0.82 -0.65
C CYS A 59 -20.23 -0.65 0.85
N GLN A 60 -19.98 0.56 1.34
CA GLN A 60 -19.71 0.89 2.76
C GLN A 60 -18.75 -0.12 3.43
N LEU A 61 -17.49 -0.16 2.97
CA LEU A 61 -16.50 -1.06 3.54
C LEU A 61 -16.25 -0.72 5.03
N PRO A 62 -16.42 -1.67 5.97
CA PRO A 62 -16.32 -1.35 7.39
C PRO A 62 -14.89 -1.04 7.85
N TYR A 63 -13.90 -1.37 7.03
CA TYR A 63 -12.47 -1.24 7.32
C TYR A 63 -11.76 -0.16 6.50
N ALA A 64 -12.43 0.46 5.52
CA ALA A 64 -11.83 1.48 4.66
C ALA A 64 -12.82 2.62 4.40
N ALA A 65 -12.40 3.85 4.63
CA ALA A 65 -13.17 5.05 4.32
C ALA A 65 -12.38 5.97 3.40
N LEU A 66 -13.02 6.48 2.34
CA LEU A 66 -12.44 7.51 1.48
C LEU A 66 -12.38 8.83 2.28
N ARG A 67 -11.21 9.45 2.31
CA ARG A 67 -10.97 10.76 2.94
C ARG A 67 -11.00 11.89 1.94
N SER A 68 -10.32 11.72 0.82
CA SER A 68 -10.26 12.73 -0.22
C SER A 68 -10.02 12.11 -1.60
N PHE A 69 -10.44 12.86 -2.62
CA PHE A 69 -10.13 12.58 -4.02
C PHE A 69 -9.60 13.84 -4.68
N ASN A 70 -8.38 13.78 -5.20
CA ASN A 70 -7.78 14.86 -5.97
C ASN A 70 -7.79 14.52 -7.47
N PRO A 71 -8.72 15.09 -8.26
CA PRO A 71 -8.86 14.76 -9.69
C PRO A 71 -7.68 15.23 -10.53
N ASN A 72 -6.93 16.25 -10.08
CA ASN A 72 -5.79 16.77 -10.82
C ASN A 72 -4.54 15.89 -10.70
N ARG A 73 -4.39 15.25 -9.55
CA ARG A 73 -3.29 14.30 -9.26
C ARG A 73 -3.70 12.85 -9.46
N PHE A 74 -4.98 12.58 -9.79
CA PHE A 74 -5.54 11.24 -9.81
C PHE A 74 -5.24 10.47 -8.53
N GLN A 75 -5.40 11.12 -7.38
CA GLN A 75 -5.07 10.57 -6.08
C GLN A 75 -6.33 10.37 -5.24
N CYS A 76 -6.44 9.20 -4.63
CA CYS A 76 -7.48 8.86 -3.67
C CYS A 76 -6.83 8.53 -2.34
N ASP A 77 -7.24 9.21 -1.27
CA ASP A 77 -6.73 9.00 0.08
C ASP A 77 -7.77 8.31 0.95
N PHE A 78 -7.33 7.32 1.70
CA PHE A 78 -8.17 6.48 2.53
C PHE A 78 -7.71 6.48 3.98
N ALA A 79 -8.65 6.23 4.88
CA ALA A 79 -8.37 5.74 6.22
C ALA A 79 -8.65 4.24 6.23
N ILE A 80 -7.70 3.45 6.75
CA ILE A 80 -7.81 1.99 6.88
C ILE A 80 -7.78 1.63 8.35
N ILE A 81 -8.79 0.88 8.83
CA ILE A 81 -8.76 0.31 10.17
C ILE A 81 -7.86 -0.93 10.16
N GLY A 82 -6.94 -1.01 11.11
CA GLY A 82 -6.13 -2.19 11.31
C GLY A 82 -7.00 -3.40 11.67
N PRO A 83 -6.81 -4.56 11.00
CA PRO A 83 -7.64 -5.74 11.21
C PRO A 83 -7.59 -6.24 12.67
N ALA A 84 -8.74 -6.71 13.16
CA ALA A 84 -8.82 -7.31 14.50
C ALA A 84 -7.91 -8.56 14.59
N LYS A 85 -7.43 -8.85 15.80
CA LYS A 85 -6.52 -9.99 16.08
C LYS A 85 -5.15 -9.92 15.36
N THR A 86 -4.78 -8.73 14.86
CA THR A 86 -3.46 -8.44 14.31
C THR A 86 -2.73 -7.40 15.17
N PRO A 87 -1.41 -7.23 15.01
CA PRO A 87 -0.68 -6.16 15.69
C PRO A 87 -1.17 -4.75 15.32
N PHE A 88 -1.96 -4.64 14.26
CA PHE A 88 -2.50 -3.38 13.74
C PHE A 88 -3.86 -3.00 14.35
N ALA A 89 -4.46 -3.89 15.17
CA ALA A 89 -5.78 -3.70 15.74
C ALA A 89 -5.91 -2.37 16.50
N GLY A 90 -7.00 -1.65 16.25
CA GLY A 90 -7.30 -0.35 16.87
C GLY A 90 -6.48 0.82 16.32
N GLY A 91 -5.64 0.60 15.31
CA GLY A 91 -4.96 1.66 14.56
C GLY A 91 -5.80 2.14 13.36
N VAL A 92 -5.64 3.43 13.02
CA VAL A 92 -6.18 4.02 11.79
C VAL A 92 -4.99 4.47 10.93
N PHE A 93 -4.84 3.84 9.77
CA PHE A 93 -3.73 4.05 8.87
C PHE A 93 -4.16 4.88 7.67
N LEU A 94 -3.41 5.93 7.35
CA LEU A 94 -3.62 6.71 6.14
C LEU A 94 -2.95 6.00 4.97
N PHE A 95 -3.69 5.83 3.90
CA PHE A 95 -3.30 5.08 2.72
C PHE A 95 -3.72 5.83 1.47
N SER A 96 -2.86 5.88 0.46
CA SER A 96 -3.09 6.59 -0.79
C SER A 96 -2.92 5.69 -1.99
N LEU A 97 -3.80 5.87 -2.97
CA LEU A 97 -3.68 5.34 -4.33
C LEU A 97 -3.43 6.49 -5.29
N ILE A 98 -2.33 6.44 -6.04
CA ILE A 98 -2.00 7.40 -7.09
C ILE A 98 -2.07 6.70 -8.44
N TYR A 99 -2.93 7.19 -9.31
CA TYR A 99 -3.14 6.66 -10.64
C TYR A 99 -2.34 7.46 -11.67
N ASN A 100 -1.82 6.80 -12.66
CA ASN A 100 -1.06 7.45 -13.74
C ASN A 100 -1.96 7.68 -14.99
N SER A 101 -1.39 8.32 -16.01
CA SER A 101 -2.09 8.60 -17.27
C SER A 101 -2.37 7.36 -18.14
N ARG A 102 -1.83 6.20 -17.77
CA ARG A 102 -2.04 4.92 -18.45
C ARG A 102 -3.04 4.02 -17.72
N TYR A 103 -3.62 4.50 -16.62
CA TYR A 103 -4.70 3.79 -15.95
C TYR A 103 -5.92 3.66 -16.88
N PRO A 104 -6.59 2.50 -17.01
CA PRO A 104 -6.40 1.26 -16.25
C PRO A 104 -5.44 0.24 -16.87
N ALA A 105 -4.75 0.56 -17.96
CA ALA A 105 -3.77 -0.35 -18.56
C ALA A 105 -2.62 -0.66 -17.59
N GLU A 106 -2.25 0.32 -16.76
CA GLU A 106 -1.29 0.15 -15.69
C GLU A 106 -1.93 0.31 -14.31
N PRO A 107 -1.39 -0.39 -13.29
CA PRO A 107 -1.89 -0.28 -11.92
C PRO A 107 -1.59 1.08 -11.29
N PRO A 108 -2.35 1.49 -10.26
CA PRO A 108 -1.99 2.61 -9.42
C PRO A 108 -0.79 2.26 -8.53
N GLN A 109 -0.10 3.30 -8.06
CA GLN A 109 0.84 3.19 -6.96
C GLN A 109 0.07 3.23 -5.63
N ALA A 110 0.48 2.39 -4.69
CA ALA A 110 -0.15 2.24 -3.38
C ALA A 110 0.87 2.45 -2.27
N PHE A 111 0.54 3.30 -1.31
CA PHE A 111 1.43 3.53 -0.19
C PHE A 111 0.70 3.97 1.08
N PHE A 112 1.28 3.62 2.23
CA PHE A 112 0.88 4.14 3.52
C PHE A 112 1.60 5.46 3.82
N GLU A 113 0.85 6.48 4.19
CA GLU A 113 1.37 7.73 4.76
C GLU A 113 1.68 7.54 6.25
N THR A 114 0.90 6.68 6.93
CA THR A 114 1.14 6.30 8.31
C THR A 114 2.25 5.26 8.36
N PRO A 115 3.34 5.46 9.12
CA PRO A 115 4.36 4.45 9.29
C PRO A 115 3.77 3.14 9.83
N ILE A 116 4.13 2.04 9.19
CA ILE A 116 3.68 0.69 9.55
C ILE A 116 4.85 -0.30 9.45
N TYR A 117 4.98 -1.18 10.44
CA TYR A 117 6.00 -2.23 10.43
C TYR A 117 5.40 -3.53 9.89
N HIS A 118 5.64 -3.81 8.60
CA HIS A 118 5.03 -4.93 7.90
C HIS A 118 5.94 -5.49 6.80
N PRO A 119 6.03 -6.83 6.60
CA PRO A 119 6.85 -7.43 5.53
C PRO A 119 6.57 -6.89 4.13
N ASN A 120 5.30 -6.67 3.78
CA ASN A 120 4.89 -6.20 2.45
C ASN A 120 4.88 -4.67 2.30
N VAL A 121 5.37 -3.91 3.28
CA VAL A 121 5.42 -2.45 3.21
C VAL A 121 6.84 -1.97 3.41
N SER A 122 7.36 -1.20 2.46
CA SER A 122 8.69 -0.63 2.55
C SER A 122 8.80 0.44 3.65
N CYS A 123 10.01 0.82 4.01
CA CYS A 123 10.24 1.93 4.95
C CYS A 123 9.70 3.28 4.43
N LEU A 124 9.50 3.44 3.13
CA LEU A 124 8.89 4.62 2.51
C LEU A 124 7.36 4.50 2.39
N GLY A 125 6.76 3.43 2.93
CA GLY A 125 5.33 3.19 2.87
C GLY A 125 4.83 2.53 1.59
N VAL A 126 5.68 2.27 0.59
CA VAL A 126 5.28 1.60 -0.65
C VAL A 126 4.79 0.19 -0.35
N VAL A 127 3.63 -0.17 -0.89
CA VAL A 127 2.96 -1.43 -0.60
C VAL A 127 3.17 -2.44 -1.73
N GLY A 128 3.68 -3.61 -1.39
CA GLY A 128 3.77 -4.75 -2.29
C GLY A 128 2.47 -5.56 -2.25
N LEU A 129 1.64 -5.41 -3.28
CA LEU A 129 0.44 -6.21 -3.49
C LEU A 129 0.56 -6.99 -4.79
N ASP A 130 0.27 -8.27 -4.75
CA ASP A 130 0.22 -9.14 -5.91
C ASP A 130 -0.70 -8.59 -7.02
N LEU A 131 -1.84 -8.01 -6.64
CA LEU A 131 -2.78 -7.37 -7.57
C LEU A 131 -2.17 -6.18 -8.34
N LEU A 132 -1.22 -5.46 -7.75
CA LEU A 132 -0.58 -4.28 -8.36
C LEU A 132 0.72 -4.64 -9.08
N LEU A 133 1.21 -5.87 -8.94
CA LEU A 133 2.47 -6.33 -9.51
C LEU A 133 2.21 -7.22 -10.72
N TRP A 134 1.92 -8.51 -10.51
CA TRP A 134 1.80 -9.49 -11.59
C TRP A 134 0.37 -9.98 -11.87
N MET A 135 -0.60 -9.63 -11.02
CA MET A 135 -2.01 -10.00 -11.19
C MET A 135 -2.87 -8.83 -11.68
N TRP A 136 -2.24 -7.73 -12.14
CA TRP A 136 -2.99 -6.57 -12.58
C TRP A 136 -3.81 -6.88 -13.83
N SER A 137 -5.06 -6.44 -13.81
CA SER A 137 -5.97 -6.42 -14.95
C SER A 137 -6.75 -5.10 -14.92
N PRO A 138 -7.09 -4.52 -16.09
CA PRO A 138 -7.93 -3.32 -16.17
C PRO A 138 -9.31 -3.44 -15.51
N GLU A 139 -9.76 -4.64 -15.21
CA GLU A 139 -11.01 -4.92 -14.51
C GLU A 139 -10.90 -4.76 -13.00
N ILE A 140 -9.68 -4.78 -12.46
CA ILE A 140 -9.43 -4.57 -11.03
C ILE A 140 -9.80 -3.13 -10.68
N ARG A 141 -10.59 -3.01 -9.64
CA ARG A 141 -11.11 -1.73 -9.14
C ARG A 141 -10.52 -1.40 -7.77
N MET A 142 -10.66 -0.16 -7.37
CA MET A 142 -10.27 0.37 -6.06
C MET A 142 -10.71 -0.52 -4.89
N LYS A 143 -11.96 -1.02 -4.93
CA LYS A 143 -12.49 -1.94 -3.92
C LYS A 143 -11.63 -3.21 -3.77
N ASN A 144 -11.26 -3.84 -4.88
CA ASN A 144 -10.46 -5.07 -4.87
C ASN A 144 -9.07 -4.82 -4.27
N ILE A 145 -8.48 -3.64 -4.53
CA ILE A 145 -7.19 -3.24 -3.97
C ILE A 145 -7.30 -3.10 -2.44
N LEU A 146 -8.35 -2.42 -1.94
CA LEU A 146 -8.58 -2.23 -0.50
C LEU A 146 -8.85 -3.55 0.22
N GLU A 147 -9.65 -4.44 -0.37
CA GLU A 147 -9.91 -5.78 0.16
C GLU A 147 -8.62 -6.60 0.26
N ARG A 148 -7.81 -6.57 -0.82
CA ARG A 148 -6.53 -7.27 -0.83
C ARG A 148 -5.53 -6.69 0.17
N LEU A 149 -5.51 -5.36 0.32
CA LEU A 149 -4.66 -4.68 1.29
C LEU A 149 -4.94 -5.18 2.72
N VAL A 150 -6.20 -5.18 3.13
CA VAL A 150 -6.60 -5.65 4.47
C VAL A 150 -6.27 -7.13 4.67
N CYS A 151 -6.53 -7.97 3.66
CA CYS A 151 -6.12 -9.38 3.68
C CYS A 151 -4.60 -9.55 3.87
N ARG A 152 -3.78 -8.67 3.27
CA ARG A 152 -2.31 -8.71 3.42
C ARG A 152 -1.85 -8.22 4.78
N LEU A 153 -2.55 -7.27 5.39
CA LEU A 153 -2.28 -6.89 6.79
C LEU A 153 -2.56 -8.04 7.75
N GLU A 154 -3.54 -8.89 7.45
CA GLU A 154 -3.82 -10.10 8.25
C GLU A 154 -2.82 -11.22 7.97
N ARG A 155 -2.46 -11.41 6.70
CA ARG A 155 -1.63 -12.51 6.21
C ARG A 155 -0.59 -12.00 5.24
N PRO A 156 0.63 -11.69 5.72
CA PRO A 156 1.73 -11.23 4.86
C PRO A 156 2.03 -12.21 3.73
N ASP A 157 2.28 -11.68 2.53
CA ASP A 157 2.70 -12.48 1.38
C ASP A 157 4.22 -12.45 1.24
N MET A 158 4.86 -13.58 1.46
CA MET A 158 6.33 -13.69 1.39
C MET A 158 6.90 -13.54 -0.01
N ARG A 159 6.05 -13.52 -1.05
CA ARG A 159 6.46 -13.27 -2.44
C ARG A 159 6.62 -11.78 -2.76
N CYS A 160 5.99 -10.89 -1.95
CA CYS A 160 5.96 -9.44 -2.13
C CYS A 160 6.65 -8.70 -0.97
N THR A 161 7.77 -9.20 -0.48
CA THR A 161 8.44 -8.58 0.67
C THR A 161 9.23 -7.34 0.26
N TRP A 162 8.91 -6.22 0.90
CA TRP A 162 9.55 -4.92 0.67
C TRP A 162 10.31 -4.40 1.90
N ASN A 163 10.11 -5.06 3.05
CA ASN A 163 10.81 -4.77 4.29
C ASN A 163 11.55 -6.03 4.76
N VAL A 164 12.83 -6.11 4.41
CA VAL A 164 13.67 -7.27 4.73
C VAL A 164 13.74 -7.51 6.24
N HIS A 165 13.90 -6.46 7.05
CA HIS A 165 13.96 -6.59 8.51
C HIS A 165 12.65 -7.15 9.06
N ALA A 166 11.51 -6.56 8.72
CA ALA A 166 10.22 -7.07 9.17
C ALA A 166 9.95 -8.50 8.71
N THR A 167 10.39 -8.85 7.50
CA THR A 167 10.28 -10.22 6.95
C THR A 167 11.11 -11.21 7.77
N THR A 168 12.38 -10.88 8.05
CA THR A 168 13.27 -11.74 8.83
C THR A 168 12.72 -11.96 10.23
N VAL A 169 12.29 -10.88 10.92
CA VAL A 169 11.71 -10.99 12.27
C VAL A 169 10.40 -11.78 12.25
N PHE A 170 9.54 -11.55 11.25
CA PHE A 170 8.28 -12.30 11.09
C PHE A 170 8.51 -13.81 10.95
N LEU A 171 9.55 -14.21 10.19
CA LEU A 171 9.84 -15.63 9.94
C LEU A 171 10.55 -16.33 11.11
N HIS A 172 11.41 -15.63 11.84
CA HIS A 172 12.27 -16.24 12.86
C HIS A 172 11.83 -15.95 14.30
N ASN A 173 11.14 -14.84 14.55
CA ASN A 173 10.68 -14.45 15.88
C ASN A 173 9.33 -13.74 15.80
N ASN A 174 8.27 -14.50 15.64
CA ASN A 174 6.91 -13.97 15.49
C ASN A 174 6.46 -13.14 16.71
N ALA A 175 6.89 -13.51 17.92
CA ALA A 175 6.56 -12.74 19.13
C ALA A 175 7.16 -11.33 19.09
N GLU A 176 8.41 -11.20 18.70
CA GLU A 176 9.09 -9.92 18.51
C GLU A 176 8.44 -9.09 17.38
N TYR A 177 8.09 -9.75 16.26
CA TYR A 177 7.35 -9.09 15.19
C TYR A 177 6.06 -8.47 15.70
N HIS A 178 5.23 -9.26 16.41
CA HIS A 178 3.96 -8.78 16.97
C HIS A 178 4.15 -7.65 17.96
N SER A 179 5.14 -7.73 18.83
CA SER A 179 5.48 -6.67 19.80
C SER A 179 5.87 -5.38 19.08
N THR A 180 6.80 -5.45 18.13
CA THR A 180 7.29 -4.30 17.37
C THR A 180 6.18 -3.65 16.52
N ALA A 181 5.40 -4.46 15.79
CA ALA A 181 4.32 -3.95 14.96
C ALA A 181 3.19 -3.32 15.79
N SER A 182 2.89 -3.88 16.98
CA SER A 182 1.92 -3.30 17.92
C SER A 182 2.40 -1.97 18.49
N GLU A 183 3.68 -1.86 18.81
CA GLU A 183 4.25 -0.61 19.31
C GLU A 183 4.22 0.48 18.23
N TRP A 184 4.57 0.15 16.98
CA TRP A 184 4.43 1.09 15.87
C TRP A 184 2.98 1.53 15.67
N THR A 185 2.04 0.61 15.77
CA THR A 185 0.60 0.92 15.69
C THR A 185 0.19 1.88 16.80
N ARG A 186 0.64 1.62 18.04
CA ARG A 186 0.35 2.48 19.20
C ARG A 186 0.87 3.89 18.99
N VAL A 187 2.09 4.04 18.47
CA VAL A 187 2.75 5.35 18.32
C VAL A 187 2.19 6.11 17.12
N PHE A 188 2.01 5.45 15.96
CA PHE A 188 1.75 6.16 14.71
C PHE A 188 0.29 6.13 14.26
N ALA A 189 -0.52 5.18 14.75
CA ALA A 189 -1.86 4.95 14.22
C ALA A 189 -3.00 5.09 15.25
N LYS A 190 -2.77 4.90 16.56
CA LYS A 190 -3.85 4.90 17.57
C LYS A 190 -4.51 6.26 17.82
N ASN A 191 -3.79 7.36 17.65
CA ASN A 191 -4.31 8.70 17.93
C ASN A 191 -5.02 9.34 16.73
N ARG A 192 -5.28 8.58 15.67
CA ARG A 192 -5.95 9.07 14.48
C ARG A 192 -7.45 8.78 14.55
N ARG A 193 -8.26 9.80 14.20
CA ARG A 193 -9.72 9.63 14.18
C ARG A 193 -10.15 8.98 12.87
N TRP A 194 -11.11 8.05 13.00
CA TRP A 194 -11.83 7.53 11.85
C TRP A 194 -12.68 8.64 11.23
N PRO A 195 -12.71 8.79 9.89
CA PRO A 195 -13.61 9.73 9.23
C PRO A 195 -15.08 9.41 9.59
N LYS A 196 -15.84 10.46 9.95
CA LYS A 196 -17.29 10.34 10.23
C LYS A 196 -18.07 10.28 8.93
#